data_96d5503a9fe49e009b1e3f3c08f578c0
#
_entry.id   96d5503a9fe49e009b1e3f3c08f578c0
#
_cell.length_a   1.000
_cell.length_b   1.000
_cell.length_c   1.000
_cell.angle_alpha   90.00
_cell.angle_beta   90.00
_cell.angle_gamma   90.00
#
_symmetry.space_group_name_H-M   'P 1'
#
loop_
_entity.id
_entity.type
_entity.pdbx_description
1 polymer ?
#
loop_
_entity_poly.entity_id
_entity_poly.type
_entity_poly.pdbx_seq_one_letter_code
_entity_poly.pdbx_strand_id
1 'polypeptide(L)'
;FSQLAREGGITIGRDPELVNLVIADNGVSRSHARLELGATGLVISDLNSTNGLYVNEQKITPYNPQTPLTDGSVIGLGDTPLRVEIIQGSH
;
A
#
# COMPACT_ATOMS: atom_id res chain seq x y z
N PHE A 1 2.89 10.17 6.93
CA PHE A 1 2.40 8.79 7.01
C PHE A 1 3.30 7.83 7.76
N SER A 2 4.57 8.17 7.99
CA SER A 2 5.47 7.24 8.67
C SER A 2 5.01 6.92 10.08
N GLN A 3 4.43 7.88 10.79
CA GLN A 3 3.92 7.62 12.12
C GLN A 3 2.71 6.68 12.10
N LEU A 4 1.82 6.84 11.12
CA LEU A 4 0.67 5.94 10.98
C LEU A 4 1.11 4.52 10.67
N ALA A 5 2.14 4.35 9.85
CA ALA A 5 2.68 3.04 9.55
C ALA A 5 3.25 2.36 10.79
N ARG A 6 3.83 3.13 11.70
CA ARG A 6 4.35 2.60 12.96
C ARG A 6 3.24 2.26 13.96
N GLU A 7 2.13 2.98 13.91
CA GLU A 7 1.07 2.86 14.89
C GLU A 7 -0.06 1.92 14.49
N GLY A 8 0.05 1.21 13.42
CA GLY A 8 -1.01 0.29 13.01
C GLY A 8 -1.21 0.21 11.51
N GLY A 9 -0.41 0.97 10.80
CA GLY A 9 -0.44 0.91 9.36
C GLY A 9 -1.26 2.00 8.70
N ILE A 10 -1.16 2.04 7.39
CA ILE A 10 -1.88 2.99 6.53
C ILE A 10 -2.74 2.18 5.58
N THR A 11 -4.04 2.46 5.57
CA THR A 11 -4.94 1.83 4.63
C THR A 11 -5.10 2.75 3.42
N ILE A 12 -5.07 2.17 2.24
CA ILE A 12 -5.17 2.88 0.97
C ILE A 12 -6.41 2.38 0.24
N GLY A 13 -7.19 3.30 -0.30
CA GLY A 13 -8.38 2.93 -1.05
C GLY A 13 -9.13 4.13 -1.57
N ARG A 14 -10.37 3.90 -2.00
CA ARG A 14 -11.19 4.92 -2.62
C ARG A 14 -12.14 5.62 -1.64
N ASP A 15 -12.50 4.97 -0.55
CA ASP A 15 -13.49 5.50 0.39
C ASP A 15 -12.81 6.29 1.51
N PRO A 16 -13.01 7.62 1.57
CA PRO A 16 -12.33 8.43 2.58
C PRO A 16 -12.75 8.12 4.02
N GLU A 17 -13.87 7.44 4.21
CA GLU A 17 -14.29 7.05 5.55
C GLU A 17 -13.63 5.77 6.03
N LEU A 18 -13.02 5.00 5.12
CA LEU A 18 -12.44 3.71 5.46
C LEU A 18 -10.91 3.71 5.40
N VAL A 19 -10.31 4.69 4.77
CA VAL A 19 -8.87 4.65 4.50
C VAL A 19 -8.18 5.93 4.93
N ASN A 20 -6.86 5.83 5.10
CA ASN A 20 -6.02 6.97 5.44
C ASN A 20 -5.54 7.71 4.20
N LEU A 21 -5.27 6.98 3.12
CA LEU A 21 -4.84 7.55 1.86
C LEU A 21 -5.88 7.25 0.79
N VAL A 22 -6.50 8.31 0.26
CA VAL A 22 -7.58 8.18 -0.71
C VAL A 22 -7.04 8.26 -2.12
N ILE A 23 -7.40 7.27 -2.94
CA ILE A 23 -7.09 7.27 -4.37
C ILE A 23 -8.40 7.31 -5.13
N ALA A 24 -8.65 8.41 -5.82
CA ALA A 24 -9.91 8.64 -6.54
C ALA A 24 -9.87 8.00 -7.93
N ASP A 25 -9.87 6.69 -7.95
CA ASP A 25 -9.81 5.88 -9.17
C ASP A 25 -10.87 4.80 -9.05
N ASN A 26 -11.77 4.69 -10.03
CA ASN A 26 -12.86 3.71 -10.00
C ASN A 26 -12.36 2.27 -9.97
N GLY A 27 -11.14 2.03 -10.42
CA GLY A 27 -10.51 0.71 -10.34
C GLY A 27 -9.95 0.36 -8.97
N VAL A 28 -9.97 1.30 -8.04
CA VAL A 28 -9.47 1.10 -6.69
C VAL A 28 -10.62 0.70 -5.77
N SER A 29 -10.46 -0.36 -5.02
CA SER A 29 -11.46 -0.80 -4.05
C SER A 29 -11.57 0.20 -2.90
N ARG A 30 -12.71 0.22 -2.22
CA ARG A 30 -12.91 1.15 -1.10
C ARG A 30 -11.83 1.01 -0.03
N SER A 31 -11.46 -0.23 0.30
CA SER A 31 -10.27 -0.54 1.11
C SER A 31 -9.43 -1.49 0.27
N HIS A 32 -8.34 -1.01 -0.30
CA HIS A 32 -7.61 -1.77 -1.31
C HIS A 32 -6.36 -2.45 -0.75
N ALA A 33 -5.56 -1.71 0.00
CA ALA A 33 -4.28 -2.20 0.48
C ALA A 33 -3.93 -1.62 1.83
N ARG A 34 -3.02 -2.27 2.52
CA ARG A 34 -2.54 -1.81 3.82
C ARG A 34 -1.02 -1.79 3.85
N LEU A 35 -0.47 -0.67 4.23
CA LEU A 35 0.97 -0.48 4.45
C LEU A 35 1.27 -0.58 5.93
N GLU A 36 2.28 -1.33 6.28
CA GLU A 36 2.70 -1.47 7.66
C GLU A 36 4.22 -1.45 7.75
N LEU A 37 4.73 -1.01 8.90
CA LEU A 37 6.15 -1.08 9.18
C LEU A 37 6.42 -2.38 9.92
N GLY A 38 7.02 -3.32 9.21
CA GLY A 38 7.38 -4.61 9.79
C GLY A 38 8.76 -4.60 10.42
N ALA A 39 9.19 -5.76 10.91
CA ALA A 39 10.48 -5.89 11.57
C ALA A 39 11.67 -5.56 10.68
N THR A 40 11.53 -5.82 9.38
CA THR A 40 12.61 -5.62 8.42
C THR A 40 12.40 -4.44 7.50
N GLY A 41 11.32 -3.68 7.68
CA GLY A 41 11.02 -2.52 6.86
C GLY A 41 9.56 -2.43 6.49
N LEU A 42 9.27 -1.63 5.49
CA LEU A 42 7.90 -1.38 5.04
C LEU A 42 7.36 -2.56 4.24
N VAL A 43 6.15 -2.97 4.53
CA VAL A 43 5.48 -4.07 3.83
C VAL A 43 4.08 -3.64 3.42
N ILE A 44 3.55 -4.29 2.39
CA ILE A 44 2.20 -4.02 1.90
C ILE A 44 1.43 -5.34 1.77
N SER A 45 0.14 -5.28 2.01
CA SER A 45 -0.75 -6.42 1.80
C SER A 45 -2.00 -5.98 1.05
N ASP A 46 -2.57 -6.91 0.28
CA ASP A 46 -3.82 -6.69 -0.44
C ASP A 46 -5.00 -7.05 0.48
N LEU A 47 -5.97 -6.15 0.56
CA LEU A 47 -7.16 -6.36 1.39
C LEU A 47 -8.29 -7.01 0.57
N ASN A 48 -7.94 -7.97 -0.26
CA ASN A 48 -8.88 -8.67 -1.13
C ASN A 48 -9.56 -7.71 -2.12
N SER A 49 -8.76 -6.90 -2.77
CA SER A 49 -9.25 -5.89 -3.72
C SER A 49 -9.83 -6.54 -4.97
N THR A 50 -10.79 -5.85 -5.58
CA THR A 50 -11.48 -6.35 -6.77
C THR A 50 -10.54 -6.50 -7.96
N ASN A 51 -9.71 -5.51 -8.22
CA ASN A 51 -8.81 -5.51 -9.38
C ASN A 51 -7.38 -5.91 -9.06
N GLY A 52 -7.11 -6.23 -7.80
CA GLY A 52 -5.79 -6.68 -7.38
C GLY A 52 -4.84 -5.55 -7.04
N LEU A 53 -3.76 -5.93 -6.38
CA LEU A 53 -2.68 -5.04 -5.99
C LEU A 53 -1.43 -5.49 -6.70
N TYR A 54 -0.68 -4.55 -7.26
CA TYR A 54 0.56 -4.85 -7.96
C TYR A 54 1.72 -4.15 -7.30
N VAL A 55 2.85 -4.83 -7.21
CA VAL A 55 4.09 -4.24 -6.73
C VAL A 55 5.14 -4.51 -7.79
N ASN A 56 5.70 -3.44 -8.38
CA ASN A 56 6.66 -3.52 -9.46
C ASN A 56 6.15 -4.43 -10.60
N GLU A 57 4.89 -4.23 -10.98
CA GLU A 57 4.20 -4.97 -12.04
C GLU A 57 3.88 -6.43 -11.69
N GLN A 58 4.13 -6.85 -10.46
CA GLN A 58 3.86 -8.21 -10.03
C GLN A 58 2.61 -8.22 -9.15
N LYS A 59 1.64 -9.04 -9.51
CA LYS A 59 0.37 -9.12 -8.77
C LYS A 59 0.59 -9.78 -7.41
N ILE A 60 0.06 -9.12 -6.38
CA ILE A 60 0.09 -9.63 -5.01
C ILE A 60 -1.30 -10.19 -4.70
N THR A 61 -1.36 -11.37 -4.14
CA THR A 61 -2.63 -11.99 -3.77
C THR A 61 -2.95 -11.75 -2.31
N PRO A 62 -4.25 -11.80 -1.92
CA PRO A 62 -4.63 -11.63 -0.52
C PRO A 62 -4.05 -12.72 0.40
N TYR A 63 -3.63 -13.83 -0.17
CA TYR A 63 -3.07 -14.94 0.60
C TYR A 63 -1.57 -14.80 0.84
N ASN A 64 -0.92 -13.91 0.14
CA ASN A 64 0.47 -13.57 0.44
C ASN A 64 0.47 -12.71 1.69
N PRO A 65 1.18 -13.12 2.74
CA PRO A 65 1.04 -12.43 4.01
C PRO A 65 1.46 -10.97 3.92
N GLN A 66 2.62 -10.69 3.40
CA GLN A 66 3.09 -9.31 3.29
C GLN A 66 4.22 -9.24 2.27
N THR A 67 4.17 -8.25 1.43
CA THR A 67 5.19 -8.04 0.41
C THR A 67 6.09 -6.90 0.82
N PRO A 68 7.40 -7.12 0.94
CA PRO A 68 8.31 -6.03 1.32
C PRO A 68 8.43 -4.99 0.21
N LEU A 69 8.53 -3.74 0.63
CA LEU A 69 8.72 -2.61 -0.28
C LEU A 69 10.10 -2.02 -0.07
N THR A 70 10.68 -1.55 -1.15
CA THR A 70 11.97 -0.86 -1.11
C THR A 70 11.80 0.54 -1.68
N ASP A 71 12.82 1.37 -1.51
CA ASP A 71 12.81 2.69 -2.10
C ASP A 71 12.72 2.56 -3.62
N GLY A 72 11.76 3.28 -4.21
CA GLY A 72 11.52 3.21 -5.64
C GLY A 72 10.51 2.17 -6.08
N SER A 73 9.98 1.36 -5.16
CA SER A 73 8.92 0.41 -5.51
C SER A 73 7.70 1.14 -6.06
N VAL A 74 7.06 0.57 -7.08
CA VAL A 74 5.84 1.14 -7.65
C VAL A 74 4.67 0.23 -7.32
N ILE A 75 3.68 0.80 -6.66
CA ILE A 75 2.45 0.10 -6.30
C ILE A 75 1.38 0.43 -7.32
N GLY A 76 0.75 -0.58 -7.89
CA GLY A 76 -0.37 -0.39 -8.82
C GLY A 76 -1.69 -0.67 -8.16
N LEU A 77 -2.57 0.33 -8.14
CA LEU A 77 -3.92 0.22 -7.61
C LEU A 77 -4.88 0.68 -8.70
N GLY A 78 -5.64 -0.24 -9.28
CA GLY A 78 -6.44 0.09 -10.44
C GLY A 78 -5.53 0.59 -11.56
N ASP A 79 -5.82 1.78 -12.08
CA ASP A 79 -4.98 2.42 -13.09
C ASP A 79 -4.02 3.45 -12.50
N THR A 80 -3.95 3.54 -11.17
CA THR A 80 -3.14 4.56 -10.51
C THR A 80 -1.84 3.94 -9.99
N PRO A 81 -0.69 4.36 -10.51
CA PRO A 81 0.60 3.95 -9.93
C PRO A 81 1.00 4.88 -8.80
N LEU A 82 1.53 4.30 -7.72
CA LEU A 82 2.09 5.05 -6.60
C LEU A 82 3.54 4.64 -6.41
N ARG A 83 4.43 5.60 -6.47
CA ARG A 83 5.83 5.33 -6.21
C ARG A 83 6.14 5.50 -4.74
N VAL A 84 6.82 4.53 -4.17
CA VAL A 84 7.23 4.55 -2.77
C VAL A 84 8.61 5.18 -2.67
N GLU A 85 8.71 6.23 -1.86
CA GLU A 85 10.00 6.82 -1.53
C GLU A 85 10.26 6.62 -0.05
N ILE A 86 11.34 5.95 0.27
CA ILE A 86 11.74 5.72 1.65
C ILE A 86 12.81 6.74 1.99
N ILE A 87 12.43 7.73 2.79
CA ILE A 87 13.36 8.76 3.22
C ILE A 87 13.95 8.30 4.53
N GLN A 88 15.24 8.01 4.50
CA GLN A 88 15.95 7.62 5.69
C GLN A 88 16.24 8.88 6.50
N GLY A 89 15.65 8.96 7.66
CA GLY A 89 15.86 10.10 8.52
C GLY A 89 17.31 10.13 8.94
N SER A 90 17.98 11.10 8.49
CA SER A 90 19.29 11.20 8.92
C SER A 90 19.38 12.18 9.97
N HIS A 91 19.56 12.03 10.62
CA HIS A 91 19.87 12.91 11.30
C HIS A 91 20.03 13.13 12.37
#